data_be42041b66f5fe80a606ed0326e8bcf0
#
_entry.id   be42041b66f5fe80a606ed0326e8bcf0
#
_cell.length_a   1.000
_cell.length_b   1.000
_cell.length_c   1.000
_cell.angle_alpha   90.00
_cell.angle_beta   90.00
_cell.angle_gamma   90.00
#
_symmetry.space_group_name_H-M   'P 1'
#
loop_
_entity.id
_entity.type
_entity.pdbx_description
1 polymer ?
#
loop_
_entity_poly.entity_id
_entity_poly.type
_entity_poly.pdbx_seq_one_letter_code
_entity_poly.pdbx_strand_id
1 'polypeptide(L)'
;MRRRCLLALLLLPALLAGRMAAAEGVLNVYNWTDYIDPAVVERFERQAGIRVRYDVYDSLETLEGKLSAGRSGYDIVVPTSEPTFARLVKAGALRALDRERIPNWRNLDPRLMERVAKVDPGNRHGAIYLWGTVGLGIRLDRVRALWPEAPLDSLDLLLKPENAARLAGCGLAVMDSPTDVIPSVLQWLGRDPASADAGDLKAAEGTLLALRPHLRAIPGSGALVDMLATGEICVALTYSGDVIQAAARAREAGKGVEIGYAAPSGGAHLWFDMLAVPADAPNPAAAMAFIDFLLRPESMAAITGTVRYPNAVPASRPLLAEAVRDDPTIYPPEAALARAFVPGTPSQAAERARTRLWSRFRASR
;
A
#
# COMPACT_ATOMS: atom_id res chain seq x y z
N MET A 1 -70.44 -28.62 53.54
CA MET A 1 -69.85 -27.35 53.13
C MET A 1 -68.39 -27.60 52.73
N ARG A 2 -68.12 -27.66 51.43
CA ARG A 2 -66.75 -27.96 50.82
C ARG A 2 -66.18 -26.66 50.26
N ARG A 3 -65.09 -26.12 50.88
CA ARG A 3 -64.33 -24.99 50.36
C ARG A 3 -63.33 -25.51 49.31
N ARG A 4 -63.48 -25.05 48.05
CA ARG A 4 -62.51 -25.27 46.98
C ARG A 4 -61.49 -24.16 47.01
N CYS A 5 -60.20 -24.48 47.28
CA CYS A 5 -59.10 -23.59 47.07
C CYS A 5 -58.69 -23.64 45.58
N LEU A 6 -58.77 -22.50 44.87
CA LEU A 6 -58.16 -22.30 43.56
C LEU A 6 -56.67 -21.90 43.74
N LEU A 7 -55.78 -22.74 43.32
CA LEU A 7 -54.38 -22.37 43.11
C LEU A 7 -54.24 -21.65 41.73
N ALA A 8 -53.93 -20.37 41.76
CA ALA A 8 -53.53 -19.62 40.57
C ALA A 8 -52.05 -19.87 40.29
N LEU A 9 -51.77 -20.59 39.16
CA LEU A 9 -50.43 -20.80 38.62
C LEU A 9 -50.00 -19.54 37.85
N LEU A 10 -49.09 -18.74 38.38
CA LEU A 10 -48.43 -17.64 37.68
C LEU A 10 -47.37 -18.21 36.74
N LEU A 11 -47.67 -18.25 35.47
CA LEU A 11 -46.71 -18.50 34.40
C LEU A 11 -45.88 -17.22 34.18
N LEU A 12 -44.62 -17.21 34.64
CA LEU A 12 -43.60 -16.25 34.22
C LEU A 12 -43.14 -16.59 32.80
N PRO A 13 -43.19 -15.67 31.83
CA PRO A 13 -42.53 -15.88 30.59
C PRO A 13 -41.02 -15.75 30.79
N ALA A 14 -40.28 -16.85 30.65
CA ALA A 14 -38.83 -16.84 30.54
C ALA A 14 -38.44 -16.14 29.23
N LEU A 15 -37.97 -14.90 29.32
CA LEU A 15 -37.26 -14.22 28.24
C LEU A 15 -35.96 -15.00 27.98
N LEU A 16 -35.99 -15.92 27.02
CA LEU A 16 -34.80 -16.42 26.38
C LEU A 16 -34.19 -15.28 25.56
N ALA A 17 -33.36 -14.46 26.21
CA ALA A 17 -32.37 -13.66 25.52
C ALA A 17 -31.42 -14.64 24.84
N GLY A 18 -31.67 -14.90 23.54
CA GLY A 18 -30.76 -15.65 22.69
C GLY A 18 -29.43 -14.91 22.67
N ARG A 19 -28.51 -15.35 23.52
CA ARG A 19 -27.09 -15.10 23.29
C ARG A 19 -26.80 -15.74 21.95
N MET A 20 -26.70 -14.93 20.89
CA MET A 20 -25.99 -15.36 19.70
C MET A 20 -24.61 -15.82 20.18
N ALA A 21 -24.38 -17.13 20.16
CA ALA A 21 -23.07 -17.70 20.35
C ALA A 21 -22.17 -16.99 19.34
N ALA A 22 -21.28 -16.13 19.84
CA ALA A 22 -20.21 -15.61 19.04
C ALA A 22 -19.46 -16.84 18.51
N ALA A 23 -19.48 -17.04 17.22
CA ALA A 23 -18.66 -18.07 16.60
C ALA A 23 -17.23 -17.79 17.04
N GLU A 24 -16.64 -18.70 17.84
CA GLU A 24 -15.19 -18.71 18.11
C GLU A 24 -14.47 -18.95 16.78
N GLY A 25 -14.50 -17.96 15.89
CA GLY A 25 -13.85 -17.98 14.61
C GLY A 25 -12.45 -17.40 14.73
N VAL A 26 -11.51 -17.96 14.01
CA VAL A 26 -10.21 -17.36 13.77
C VAL A 26 -10.25 -16.75 12.38
N LEU A 27 -9.89 -15.46 12.27
CA LEU A 27 -9.67 -14.77 11.01
C LEU A 27 -8.16 -14.74 10.73
N ASN A 28 -7.73 -15.34 9.63
CA ASN A 28 -6.34 -15.34 9.21
C ASN A 28 -6.10 -14.22 8.19
N VAL A 29 -5.30 -13.23 8.56
CA VAL A 29 -4.93 -12.07 7.73
C VAL A 29 -3.48 -12.18 7.31
N TYR A 30 -3.20 -11.95 6.02
CA TYR A 30 -1.85 -11.87 5.47
C TYR A 30 -1.64 -10.51 4.81
N ASN A 31 -0.85 -9.66 5.45
CA ASN A 31 -0.66 -8.27 5.06
C ASN A 31 0.82 -7.91 5.01
N TRP A 32 1.12 -6.71 4.55
CA TRP A 32 2.44 -6.13 4.58
C TRP A 32 2.95 -5.93 6.02
N THR A 33 4.25 -5.98 6.20
CA THR A 33 4.91 -5.67 7.48
C THR A 33 4.62 -4.22 7.88
N ASP A 34 4.34 -3.99 9.18
CA ASP A 34 4.08 -2.66 9.77
C ASP A 34 2.96 -1.84 9.07
N TYR A 35 1.89 -2.51 8.64
CA TYR A 35 0.89 -1.94 7.74
C TYR A 35 -0.52 -1.89 8.32
N ILE A 36 -0.66 -1.96 9.63
CA ILE A 36 -1.92 -1.77 10.38
C ILE A 36 -1.61 -1.19 11.77
N ASP A 37 -2.59 -0.52 12.36
CA ASP A 37 -2.55 -0.18 13.79
C ASP A 37 -3.02 -1.39 14.60
N PRO A 38 -2.18 -1.97 15.49
CA PRO A 38 -2.56 -3.12 16.31
C PRO A 38 -3.80 -2.87 17.17
N ALA A 39 -4.02 -1.65 17.63
CA ALA A 39 -5.20 -1.30 18.43
C ALA A 39 -6.52 -1.42 17.61
N VAL A 40 -6.46 -1.29 16.29
CA VAL A 40 -7.59 -1.53 15.39
C VAL A 40 -7.95 -3.02 15.38
N VAL A 41 -6.95 -3.90 15.30
CA VAL A 41 -7.15 -5.36 15.36
C VAL A 41 -7.78 -5.76 16.68
N GLU A 42 -7.21 -5.33 17.81
CA GLU A 42 -7.76 -5.61 19.14
C GLU A 42 -9.20 -5.11 19.31
N ARG A 43 -9.51 -3.95 18.74
CA ARG A 43 -10.87 -3.39 18.79
C ARG A 43 -11.86 -4.25 17.99
N PHE A 44 -11.44 -4.76 16.83
CA PHE A 44 -12.23 -5.71 16.06
C PHE A 44 -12.49 -7.00 16.86
N GLU A 45 -11.44 -7.60 17.41
CA GLU A 45 -11.56 -8.83 18.22
C GLU A 45 -12.56 -8.67 19.35
N ARG A 46 -12.46 -7.56 20.11
CA ARG A 46 -13.39 -7.27 21.20
C ARG A 46 -14.83 -7.08 20.74
N GLN A 47 -15.05 -6.45 19.58
CA GLN A 47 -16.40 -6.15 19.09
C GLN A 47 -17.04 -7.33 18.37
N ALA A 48 -16.27 -8.08 17.59
CA ALA A 48 -16.77 -9.17 16.78
C ALA A 48 -16.74 -10.52 17.52
N GLY A 49 -15.95 -10.66 18.57
CA GLY A 49 -15.70 -11.94 19.24
C GLY A 49 -14.91 -12.92 18.35
N ILE A 50 -14.21 -12.41 17.34
CA ILE A 50 -13.40 -13.19 16.39
C ILE A 50 -11.94 -12.89 16.66
N ARG A 51 -11.13 -13.92 16.93
CA ARG A 51 -9.68 -13.75 17.08
C ARG A 51 -9.02 -13.57 15.72
N VAL A 52 -8.08 -12.62 15.62
CA VAL A 52 -7.30 -12.37 14.42
C VAL A 52 -5.92 -13.01 14.55
N ARG A 53 -5.56 -13.87 13.58
CA ARG A 53 -4.18 -14.31 13.37
C ARG A 53 -3.63 -13.45 12.24
N TYR A 54 -2.64 -12.64 12.56
CA TYR A 54 -2.08 -11.66 11.64
C TYR A 54 -0.65 -12.05 11.26
N ASP A 55 -0.47 -12.50 10.03
CA ASP A 55 0.82 -12.84 9.46
C ASP A 55 1.24 -11.74 8.48
N VAL A 56 2.55 -11.58 8.28
CA VAL A 56 3.09 -10.52 7.44
C VAL A 56 3.97 -11.06 6.32
N TYR A 57 4.11 -10.26 5.26
CA TYR A 57 5.06 -10.47 4.17
C TYR A 57 5.70 -9.12 3.77
N ASP A 58 6.79 -9.20 3.02
CA ASP A 58 7.63 -8.08 2.59
C ASP A 58 7.76 -7.97 1.07
N SER A 59 7.18 -8.91 0.31
CA SER A 59 7.21 -8.88 -1.15
C SER A 59 5.96 -9.51 -1.78
N LEU A 60 5.57 -9.01 -2.96
CA LEU A 60 4.46 -9.56 -3.74
C LEU A 60 4.74 -10.99 -4.22
N GLU A 61 6.00 -11.32 -4.46
CA GLU A 61 6.44 -12.67 -4.85
C GLU A 61 6.16 -13.68 -3.73
N THR A 62 6.40 -13.28 -2.47
CA THR A 62 6.09 -14.10 -1.29
C THR A 62 4.58 -14.34 -1.18
N LEU A 63 3.76 -13.29 -1.36
CA LEU A 63 2.30 -13.40 -1.37
C LEU A 63 1.81 -14.31 -2.50
N GLU A 64 2.26 -14.08 -3.74
CA GLU A 64 1.87 -14.86 -4.92
C GLU A 64 2.28 -16.34 -4.78
N GLY A 65 3.49 -16.59 -4.30
CA GLY A 65 3.96 -17.95 -4.03
C GLY A 65 3.07 -18.68 -3.03
N LYS A 66 2.64 -17.99 -1.97
CA LYS A 66 1.74 -18.55 -0.96
C LYS A 66 0.36 -18.86 -1.51
N LEU A 67 -0.23 -17.96 -2.31
CA LEU A 67 -1.55 -18.17 -2.91
C LEU A 67 -1.53 -19.21 -4.04
N SER A 68 -0.45 -19.24 -4.84
CA SER A 68 -0.31 -20.19 -5.95
C SER A 68 -0.19 -21.64 -5.50
N ALA A 69 0.28 -21.88 -4.28
CA ALA A 69 0.37 -23.22 -3.69
C ALA A 69 -1.03 -23.84 -3.42
N GLY A 70 -2.09 -23.00 -3.44
CA GLY A 70 -3.45 -23.40 -3.05
C GLY A 70 -3.56 -23.70 -1.55
N ARG A 71 -4.78 -23.65 -1.03
CA ARG A 71 -5.04 -23.80 0.42
C ARG A 71 -4.15 -22.91 1.27
N SER A 72 -4.15 -21.63 0.90
CA SER A 72 -3.31 -20.62 1.58
C SER A 72 -3.59 -20.55 3.09
N GLY A 73 -4.84 -20.86 3.48
CA GLY A 73 -5.32 -20.79 4.86
C GLY A 73 -5.64 -19.38 5.31
N TYR A 74 -5.49 -18.39 4.45
CA TYR A 74 -5.82 -17.00 4.75
C TYR A 74 -7.24 -16.64 4.34
N ASP A 75 -7.85 -15.76 5.13
CA ASP A 75 -9.17 -15.20 4.88
C ASP A 75 -9.09 -13.84 4.20
N ILE A 76 -8.04 -13.08 4.49
CA ILE A 76 -7.76 -11.78 3.88
C ILE A 76 -6.30 -11.74 3.43
N VAL A 77 -6.10 -11.17 2.24
CA VAL A 77 -4.79 -10.82 1.67
C VAL A 77 -4.84 -9.38 1.17
N VAL A 78 -3.67 -8.74 1.10
CA VAL A 78 -3.58 -7.31 0.76
C VAL A 78 -2.61 -7.08 -0.41
N PRO A 79 -2.92 -7.58 -1.62
CA PRO A 79 -2.08 -7.37 -2.79
C PRO A 79 -2.17 -5.94 -3.32
N THR A 80 -1.09 -5.44 -3.92
CA THR A 80 -1.13 -4.21 -4.71
C THR A 80 -1.94 -4.43 -5.99
N SER A 81 -2.72 -3.42 -6.40
CA SER A 81 -3.69 -3.50 -7.50
C SER A 81 -3.07 -3.99 -8.80
N GLU A 82 -1.91 -3.51 -9.14
CA GLU A 82 -1.18 -3.89 -10.36
C GLU A 82 0.29 -4.19 -10.03
N PRO A 83 0.82 -5.28 -10.51
CA PRO A 83 0.16 -6.29 -11.37
C PRO A 83 -0.53 -7.42 -10.60
N THR A 84 -0.29 -7.58 -9.28
CA THR A 84 -0.59 -8.81 -8.52
C THR A 84 -2.09 -9.03 -8.35
N PHE A 85 -2.83 -8.05 -7.81
CA PHE A 85 -4.28 -8.21 -7.64
C PHE A 85 -4.98 -8.45 -8.99
N ALA A 86 -4.60 -7.72 -10.04
CA ALA A 86 -5.13 -7.92 -11.38
C ALA A 86 -4.92 -9.36 -11.90
N ARG A 87 -3.74 -9.94 -11.64
CA ARG A 87 -3.45 -11.36 -11.99
C ARG A 87 -4.30 -12.32 -11.18
N LEU A 88 -4.45 -12.09 -9.88
CA LEU A 88 -5.25 -12.93 -8.99
C LEU A 88 -6.74 -12.90 -9.39
N VAL A 89 -7.28 -11.72 -9.75
CA VAL A 89 -8.65 -11.59 -10.28
C VAL A 89 -8.80 -12.40 -11.56
N LYS A 90 -7.90 -12.23 -12.53
CA LYS A 90 -7.92 -12.94 -13.80
C LYS A 90 -7.79 -14.45 -13.66
N ALA A 91 -7.03 -14.91 -12.67
CA ALA A 91 -6.86 -16.33 -12.35
C ALA A 91 -8.03 -16.94 -11.59
N GLY A 92 -9.03 -16.15 -11.17
CA GLY A 92 -10.13 -16.61 -10.30
C GLY A 92 -9.66 -17.01 -8.90
N ALA A 93 -8.51 -16.48 -8.46
CA ALA A 93 -7.93 -16.78 -7.16
C ALA A 93 -8.54 -15.98 -6.02
N LEU A 94 -9.37 -14.98 -6.34
CA LEU A 94 -10.08 -14.14 -5.38
C LEU A 94 -11.58 -14.34 -5.46
N ARG A 95 -12.23 -14.26 -4.32
CA ARG A 95 -13.70 -14.33 -4.18
C ARG A 95 -14.30 -12.95 -4.47
N ALA A 96 -15.47 -12.93 -5.12
CA ALA A 96 -16.27 -11.72 -5.17
C ALA A 96 -16.74 -11.33 -3.75
N LEU A 97 -16.61 -10.04 -3.42
CA LEU A 97 -17.03 -9.49 -2.14
C LEU A 97 -18.56 -9.38 -2.08
N ASP A 98 -19.15 -9.89 -1.01
CA ASP A 98 -20.58 -9.74 -0.71
C ASP A 98 -20.81 -8.35 -0.09
N ARG A 99 -21.20 -7.38 -0.92
CA ARG A 99 -21.38 -5.98 -0.51
C ARG A 99 -22.52 -5.77 0.48
N GLU A 100 -23.49 -6.67 0.53
CA GLU A 100 -24.58 -6.62 1.51
C GLU A 100 -24.03 -6.82 2.92
N ARG A 101 -22.93 -7.55 3.05
CA ARG A 101 -22.18 -7.75 4.30
C ARG A 101 -21.13 -6.70 4.60
N ILE A 102 -20.96 -5.72 3.71
CA ILE A 102 -19.98 -4.63 3.85
C ILE A 102 -20.72 -3.29 3.70
N PRO A 103 -21.62 -2.92 4.62
CA PRO A 103 -22.36 -1.66 4.54
C PRO A 103 -21.46 -0.42 4.53
N ASN A 104 -20.25 -0.48 5.09
CA ASN A 104 -19.27 0.59 5.06
C ASN A 104 -18.55 0.73 3.70
N TRP A 105 -18.85 -0.13 2.71
CA TRP A 105 -18.40 0.05 1.31
C TRP A 105 -18.72 1.45 0.78
N ARG A 106 -19.85 2.02 1.17
CA ARG A 106 -20.30 3.38 0.81
C ARG A 106 -19.35 4.49 1.24
N ASN A 107 -18.43 4.22 2.14
CA ASN A 107 -17.44 5.18 2.66
C ASN A 107 -16.23 5.31 1.72
N LEU A 108 -16.03 4.38 0.78
CA LEU A 108 -14.93 4.43 -0.18
C LEU A 108 -15.09 5.60 -1.16
N ASP A 109 -13.98 6.28 -1.46
CA ASP A 109 -13.94 7.34 -2.49
C ASP A 109 -14.20 6.74 -3.88
N PRO A 110 -15.31 7.09 -4.55
CA PRO A 110 -15.66 6.52 -5.85
C PRO A 110 -14.64 6.87 -6.93
N ARG A 111 -13.94 8.00 -6.84
CA ARG A 111 -12.92 8.43 -7.81
C ARG A 111 -11.68 7.53 -7.74
N LEU A 112 -11.29 7.09 -6.54
CA LEU A 112 -10.20 6.13 -6.37
C LEU A 112 -10.64 4.73 -6.82
N MET A 113 -11.84 4.31 -6.46
CA MET A 113 -12.40 3.02 -6.89
C MET A 113 -12.55 2.91 -8.41
N GLU A 114 -12.85 3.99 -9.11
CA GLU A 114 -12.89 4.04 -10.58
C GLU A 114 -11.52 3.75 -11.21
N ARG A 115 -10.42 4.18 -10.57
CA ARG A 115 -9.06 3.88 -11.06
C ARG A 115 -8.75 2.39 -11.04
N VAL A 116 -9.20 1.69 -10.01
CA VAL A 116 -9.01 0.24 -9.85
C VAL A 116 -10.02 -0.57 -10.70
N ALA A 117 -11.16 0.00 -11.06
CA ALA A 117 -12.16 -0.66 -11.88
C ALA A 117 -11.64 -1.14 -13.25
N LYS A 118 -10.51 -0.61 -13.72
CA LYS A 118 -9.83 -1.07 -14.94
C LYS A 118 -9.32 -2.50 -14.82
N VAL A 119 -8.92 -2.93 -13.64
CA VAL A 119 -8.39 -4.28 -13.37
C VAL A 119 -9.38 -5.17 -12.64
N ASP A 120 -10.37 -4.58 -11.98
CA ASP A 120 -11.48 -5.27 -11.32
C ASP A 120 -12.83 -4.65 -11.75
N PRO A 121 -13.35 -4.99 -12.92
CA PRO A 121 -14.58 -4.41 -13.44
C PRO A 121 -15.75 -4.52 -12.44
N GLY A 122 -16.29 -3.36 -12.08
CA GLY A 122 -17.32 -3.23 -11.05
C GLY A 122 -16.79 -3.34 -9.62
N ASN A 123 -15.48 -3.36 -9.41
CA ASN A 123 -14.82 -3.47 -8.09
C ASN A 123 -15.39 -4.65 -7.28
N ARG A 124 -15.40 -5.83 -7.89
CA ARG A 124 -16.08 -7.01 -7.34
C ARG A 124 -15.24 -7.79 -6.33
N HIS A 125 -13.90 -7.72 -6.42
CA HIS A 125 -13.01 -8.63 -5.71
C HIS A 125 -12.16 -7.94 -4.66
N GLY A 126 -12.07 -6.60 -4.65
CA GLY A 126 -11.26 -5.88 -3.68
C GLY A 126 -11.80 -4.51 -3.31
N ALA A 127 -11.51 -4.09 -2.08
CA ALA A 127 -11.70 -2.74 -1.59
C ALA A 127 -10.33 -2.08 -1.41
N ILE A 128 -10.15 -0.82 -1.83
CA ILE A 128 -8.90 -0.10 -1.56
C ILE A 128 -8.73 0.02 -0.04
N TYR A 129 -7.58 -0.44 0.44
CA TYR A 129 -7.14 -0.31 1.82
C TYR A 129 -6.36 0.98 2.01
N LEU A 130 -5.16 1.00 1.53
CA LEU A 130 -4.27 2.15 1.52
C LEU A 130 -3.77 2.40 0.10
N TRP A 131 -3.24 3.59 -0.13
CA TRP A 131 -2.66 3.96 -1.40
C TRP A 131 -1.47 4.92 -1.18
N GLY A 132 -0.69 5.13 -2.21
CA GLY A 132 0.43 6.05 -2.13
C GLY A 132 1.04 6.31 -3.48
N THR A 133 2.16 7.03 -3.46
CA THR A 133 2.90 7.40 -4.65
C THR A 133 4.36 7.00 -4.53
N VAL A 134 4.98 6.77 -5.68
CA VAL A 134 6.44 6.62 -5.83
C VAL A 134 7.01 7.97 -6.23
N GLY A 135 8.04 8.39 -5.53
CA GLY A 135 8.71 9.66 -5.77
C GLY A 135 10.09 9.73 -5.11
N LEU A 136 10.55 10.93 -4.88
CA LEU A 136 11.88 11.17 -4.35
C LEU A 136 11.85 11.40 -2.83
N GLY A 137 12.56 10.55 -2.09
CA GLY A 137 12.95 10.81 -0.71
C GLY A 137 14.27 11.60 -0.70
N ILE A 138 14.29 12.74 -0.04
CA ILE A 138 15.39 13.71 -0.16
C ILE A 138 15.82 14.19 1.22
N ARG A 139 17.12 14.12 1.49
CA ARG A 139 17.79 14.86 2.56
C ARG A 139 17.94 16.32 2.12
N LEU A 140 16.92 17.12 2.39
CA LEU A 140 16.83 18.51 1.93
C LEU A 140 18.03 19.37 2.40
N ASP A 141 18.46 19.17 3.64
CA ASP A 141 19.64 19.82 4.22
C ASP A 141 20.92 19.56 3.39
N ARG A 142 21.13 18.31 2.98
CA ARG A 142 22.33 17.91 2.23
C ARG A 142 22.25 18.30 0.75
N VAL A 143 21.12 18.07 0.11
CA VAL A 143 20.96 18.37 -1.31
C VAL A 143 21.01 19.87 -1.56
N ARG A 144 20.35 20.70 -0.75
CA ARG A 144 20.41 22.18 -0.86
C ARG A 144 21.82 22.74 -0.61
N ALA A 145 22.57 22.13 0.31
CA ALA A 145 23.95 22.53 0.56
C ALA A 145 24.86 22.21 -0.64
N LEU A 146 24.64 21.12 -1.36
CA LEU A 146 25.42 20.71 -2.55
C LEU A 146 24.96 21.42 -3.83
N TRP A 147 23.64 21.65 -3.91
CA TRP A 147 22.99 22.20 -5.08
C TRP A 147 21.70 22.95 -4.71
N PRO A 148 21.82 24.28 -4.40
CA PRO A 148 20.68 25.10 -3.98
C PRO A 148 19.50 25.08 -4.96
N GLU A 149 19.80 25.10 -6.27
CA GLU A 149 18.80 25.11 -7.36
C GLU A 149 18.42 23.70 -7.86
N ALA A 150 18.60 22.66 -7.04
CA ALA A 150 18.27 21.30 -7.40
C ALA A 150 16.77 21.17 -7.75
N PRO A 151 16.40 20.45 -8.83
CA PRO A 151 15.01 20.23 -9.23
C PRO A 151 14.37 19.14 -8.33
N LEU A 152 14.02 19.50 -7.09
CA LEU A 152 13.62 18.57 -6.04
C LEU A 152 12.33 17.80 -6.36
N ASP A 153 11.48 18.35 -7.23
CA ASP A 153 10.20 17.74 -7.65
C ASP A 153 10.26 17.06 -9.03
N SER A 154 11.46 16.80 -9.54
CA SER A 154 11.66 16.16 -10.84
C SER A 154 12.55 14.91 -10.71
N LEU A 155 12.18 13.84 -11.40
CA LEU A 155 13.06 12.67 -11.56
C LEU A 155 14.38 13.01 -12.27
N ASP A 156 14.49 14.15 -12.92
CA ASP A 156 15.75 14.68 -13.45
C ASP A 156 16.85 14.71 -12.38
N LEU A 157 16.48 14.96 -11.11
CA LEU A 157 17.40 14.99 -9.99
C LEU A 157 18.21 13.69 -9.88
N LEU A 158 17.57 12.58 -10.16
CA LEU A 158 18.15 11.24 -10.02
C LEU A 158 18.49 10.59 -11.38
N LEU A 159 17.62 10.74 -12.39
CA LEU A 159 17.72 9.96 -13.63
C LEU A 159 18.61 10.59 -14.70
N LYS A 160 18.90 11.90 -14.61
CA LYS A 160 19.91 12.51 -15.49
C LYS A 160 21.31 12.18 -14.98
N PRO A 161 22.19 11.54 -15.80
CA PRO A 161 23.51 11.12 -15.35
C PRO A 161 24.37 12.25 -14.77
N GLU A 162 24.31 13.45 -15.34
CA GLU A 162 25.03 14.62 -14.87
C GLU A 162 24.56 15.09 -13.46
N ASN A 163 23.27 14.97 -13.19
CA ASN A 163 22.70 15.30 -11.89
C ASN A 163 23.03 14.23 -10.84
N ALA A 164 22.91 12.96 -11.23
CA ALA A 164 23.30 11.83 -10.41
C ALA A 164 24.78 11.89 -10.04
N ALA A 165 25.66 12.18 -10.99
CA ALA A 165 27.10 12.34 -10.75
C ALA A 165 27.39 13.44 -9.73
N ARG A 166 26.66 14.57 -9.79
CA ARG A 166 26.80 15.70 -8.85
C ARG A 166 26.46 15.31 -7.42
N LEU A 167 25.47 14.42 -7.25
CA LEU A 167 24.95 14.00 -5.94
C LEU A 167 25.49 12.65 -5.47
N ALA A 168 26.25 11.92 -6.29
CA ALA A 168 26.75 10.58 -5.95
C ALA A 168 27.52 10.53 -4.63
N GLY A 169 28.29 11.59 -4.32
CA GLY A 169 29.07 11.69 -3.09
C GLY A 169 28.23 11.69 -1.81
N CYS A 170 26.98 12.18 -1.85
CA CYS A 170 26.08 12.13 -0.69
C CYS A 170 25.26 10.82 -0.61
N GLY A 171 25.33 9.98 -1.62
CA GLY A 171 24.66 8.68 -1.69
C GLY A 171 23.30 8.75 -2.38
N LEU A 172 23.15 7.96 -3.43
CA LEU A 172 21.91 7.79 -4.18
C LEU A 172 21.42 6.35 -4.07
N ALA A 173 20.11 6.15 -4.05
CA ALA A 173 19.49 4.82 -4.06
C ALA A 173 18.23 4.78 -4.94
N VAL A 174 17.92 3.56 -5.37
CA VAL A 174 16.65 3.22 -6.01
C VAL A 174 16.11 1.98 -5.30
N MET A 175 14.84 1.97 -4.94
CA MET A 175 14.24 0.80 -4.30
C MET A 175 14.31 -0.44 -5.20
N ASP A 176 14.47 -1.62 -4.59
CA ASP A 176 14.49 -2.91 -5.32
C ASP A 176 13.07 -3.35 -5.69
N SER A 177 12.46 -2.62 -6.63
CA SER A 177 11.12 -2.91 -7.14
C SER A 177 11.02 -2.62 -8.65
N PRO A 178 11.14 -3.64 -9.50
CA PRO A 178 10.99 -3.46 -10.95
C PRO A 178 9.59 -3.00 -11.36
N THR A 179 8.57 -3.36 -10.59
CA THR A 179 7.16 -3.01 -10.85
C THR A 179 6.86 -1.53 -10.63
N ASP A 180 7.69 -0.84 -9.86
CA ASP A 180 7.54 0.57 -9.54
C ASP A 180 8.56 1.45 -10.27
N VAL A 181 9.80 1.00 -10.33
CA VAL A 181 10.91 1.78 -10.91
C VAL A 181 10.82 1.84 -12.43
N ILE A 182 10.59 0.71 -13.11
CA ILE A 182 10.56 0.69 -14.58
C ILE A 182 9.42 1.55 -15.12
N PRO A 183 8.16 1.48 -14.61
CA PRO A 183 7.10 2.39 -15.02
C PRO A 183 7.41 3.86 -14.75
N SER A 184 8.06 4.18 -13.63
CA SER A 184 8.47 5.55 -13.29
C SER A 184 9.52 6.09 -14.27
N VAL A 185 10.47 5.26 -14.69
CA VAL A 185 11.47 5.61 -15.71
C VAL A 185 10.82 5.78 -17.08
N LEU A 186 9.91 4.88 -17.48
CA LEU A 186 9.15 4.99 -18.74
C LEU A 186 8.34 6.28 -18.79
N GLN A 187 7.61 6.62 -17.71
CA GLN A 187 6.88 7.88 -17.60
C GLN A 187 7.81 9.10 -17.74
N TRP A 188 8.96 9.07 -17.07
CA TRP A 188 9.96 10.14 -17.17
C TRP A 188 10.50 10.32 -18.60
N LEU A 189 10.64 9.20 -19.34
CA LEU A 189 11.02 9.21 -20.76
C LEU A 189 9.89 9.65 -21.70
N GLY A 190 8.69 9.95 -21.18
CA GLY A 190 7.50 10.26 -22.00
C GLY A 190 6.95 9.06 -22.73
N ARG A 191 7.18 7.84 -22.21
CA ARG A 191 6.69 6.56 -22.73
C ARG A 191 5.53 6.05 -21.91
N ASP A 192 4.74 5.12 -22.48
CA ASP A 192 3.70 4.43 -21.74
C ASP A 192 4.31 3.62 -20.57
N PRO A 193 3.93 3.89 -19.31
CA PRO A 193 4.39 3.10 -18.15
C PRO A 193 4.11 1.60 -18.26
N ALA A 194 3.08 1.20 -19.01
CA ALA A 194 2.73 -0.20 -19.28
C ALA A 194 3.46 -0.79 -20.50
N SER A 195 4.28 -0.02 -21.22
CA SER A 195 4.84 -0.41 -22.49
C SER A 195 5.50 -1.81 -22.46
N ALA A 196 5.19 -2.59 -23.51
CA ALA A 196 5.83 -3.86 -23.83
C ALA A 196 6.79 -3.73 -25.02
N ASP A 197 6.90 -2.53 -25.61
CA ASP A 197 7.75 -2.28 -26.76
C ASP A 197 9.23 -2.47 -26.42
N ALA A 198 9.96 -3.16 -27.28
CA ALA A 198 11.36 -3.47 -27.02
C ALA A 198 12.26 -2.23 -27.04
N GLY A 199 11.92 -1.20 -27.83
CA GLY A 199 12.63 0.07 -27.89
C GLY A 199 12.44 0.88 -26.60
N ASP A 200 11.21 0.92 -26.08
CA ASP A 200 10.89 1.59 -24.81
C ASP A 200 11.61 0.93 -23.64
N LEU A 201 11.56 -0.41 -23.56
CA LEU A 201 12.27 -1.15 -22.51
C LEU A 201 13.79 -1.00 -22.61
N LYS A 202 14.35 -0.96 -23.84
CA LYS A 202 15.76 -0.69 -24.06
C LYS A 202 16.16 0.73 -23.63
N ALA A 203 15.29 1.72 -23.88
CA ALA A 203 15.52 3.10 -23.41
C ALA A 203 15.52 3.18 -21.88
N ALA A 204 14.54 2.54 -21.22
CA ALA A 204 14.49 2.47 -19.76
C ALA A 204 15.74 1.76 -19.18
N GLU A 205 16.15 0.64 -19.78
CA GLU A 205 17.38 -0.07 -19.41
C GLU A 205 18.61 0.83 -19.54
N GLY A 206 18.75 1.54 -20.66
CA GLY A 206 19.86 2.47 -20.89
C GLY A 206 19.94 3.56 -19.82
N THR A 207 18.78 4.12 -19.42
CA THR A 207 18.69 5.12 -18.34
C THR A 207 19.16 4.53 -17.01
N LEU A 208 18.65 3.35 -16.65
CA LEU A 208 19.02 2.69 -15.39
C LEU A 208 20.50 2.29 -15.35
N LEU A 209 21.03 1.77 -16.45
CA LEU A 209 22.46 1.42 -16.55
C LEU A 209 23.36 2.65 -16.48
N ALA A 210 22.95 3.79 -17.05
CA ALA A 210 23.69 5.05 -16.92
C ALA A 210 23.66 5.63 -15.49
N LEU A 211 22.57 5.39 -14.77
CA LEU A 211 22.44 5.76 -13.37
C LEU A 211 23.28 4.88 -12.43
N ARG A 212 23.44 3.58 -12.79
CA ARG A 212 24.00 2.55 -11.88
C ARG A 212 25.34 2.89 -11.22
N PRO A 213 26.35 3.46 -11.95
CA PRO A 213 27.63 3.84 -11.34
C PRO A 213 27.55 4.90 -10.25
N HIS A 214 26.46 5.66 -10.22
CA HIS A 214 26.22 6.74 -9.25
C HIS A 214 25.43 6.26 -8.02
N LEU A 215 24.84 5.07 -8.08
CA LEU A 215 24.05 4.50 -6.98
C LEU A 215 24.96 3.88 -5.92
N ARG A 216 24.68 4.20 -4.66
CA ARG A 216 25.25 3.52 -3.51
C ARG A 216 24.64 2.15 -3.31
N ALA A 217 23.30 2.04 -3.48
CA ALA A 217 22.57 0.80 -3.22
C ALA A 217 21.27 0.71 -4.03
N ILE A 218 20.75 -0.51 -4.13
CA ILE A 218 19.39 -0.85 -4.58
C ILE A 218 18.75 -1.68 -3.47
N PRO A 219 18.31 -1.05 -2.36
CA PRO A 219 17.81 -1.74 -1.19
C PRO A 219 16.31 -2.03 -1.27
N GLY A 220 15.84 -2.99 -0.46
CA GLY A 220 14.41 -3.08 -0.12
C GLY A 220 13.97 -1.90 0.74
N SER A 221 12.62 -1.70 0.84
CA SER A 221 11.98 -0.55 1.49
C SER A 221 12.50 -0.31 2.92
N GLY A 222 12.51 -1.32 3.80
CA GLY A 222 12.95 -1.15 5.19
C GLY A 222 14.39 -0.64 5.32
N ALA A 223 15.32 -1.22 4.54
CA ALA A 223 16.72 -0.76 4.54
C ALA A 223 16.85 0.66 3.97
N LEU A 224 16.03 1.01 2.98
CA LEU A 224 16.03 2.36 2.40
C LEU A 224 15.58 3.41 3.41
N VAL A 225 14.56 3.13 4.22
CA VAL A 225 14.13 3.98 5.33
C VAL A 225 15.28 4.26 6.29
N ASP A 226 16.02 3.22 6.70
CA ASP A 226 17.15 3.36 7.60
C ASP A 226 18.31 4.17 6.99
N MET A 227 18.63 3.93 5.71
CA MET A 227 19.68 4.63 4.98
C MET A 227 19.39 6.13 4.85
N LEU A 228 18.12 6.50 4.59
CA LEU A 228 17.69 7.91 4.58
C LEU A 228 17.76 8.52 5.98
N ALA A 229 17.24 7.84 7.01
CA ALA A 229 17.21 8.33 8.38
C ALA A 229 18.60 8.54 8.97
N THR A 230 19.55 7.64 8.67
CA THR A 230 20.94 7.74 9.13
C THR A 230 21.77 8.72 8.33
N GLY A 231 21.34 9.08 7.11
CA GLY A 231 22.08 9.95 6.18
C GLY A 231 23.14 9.23 5.38
N GLU A 232 23.06 7.91 5.28
CA GLU A 232 23.89 7.11 4.38
C GLU A 232 23.60 7.45 2.92
N ILE A 233 22.34 7.77 2.61
CA ILE A 233 21.91 8.28 1.31
C ILE A 233 21.21 9.64 1.48
N CYS A 234 21.24 10.45 0.42
CA CYS A 234 20.61 11.76 0.41
C CYS A 234 19.45 11.88 -0.60
N VAL A 235 19.38 11.03 -1.62
CA VAL A 235 18.26 10.95 -2.56
C VAL A 235 17.93 9.49 -2.82
N ALA A 236 16.64 9.18 -2.81
CA ALA A 236 16.15 7.86 -3.16
C ALA A 236 14.87 7.94 -3.98
N LEU A 237 14.71 7.05 -4.96
CA LEU A 237 13.40 6.75 -5.57
C LEU A 237 12.71 5.69 -4.70
N THR A 238 11.60 6.07 -4.05
CA THR A 238 10.93 5.23 -3.05
C THR A 238 9.47 5.60 -2.83
N TYR A 239 8.80 4.94 -1.90
CA TYR A 239 7.41 5.20 -1.53
C TYR A 239 7.28 6.41 -0.58
N SER A 240 6.17 7.15 -0.70
CA SER A 240 5.92 8.34 0.12
C SER A 240 5.95 8.04 1.62
N GLY A 241 5.34 6.93 2.08
CA GLY A 241 5.33 6.57 3.49
C GLY A 241 6.70 6.19 4.05
N ASP A 242 7.57 5.57 3.24
CA ASP A 242 8.96 5.27 3.64
C ASP A 242 9.71 6.54 4.02
N VAL A 243 9.52 7.61 3.24
CA VAL A 243 10.16 8.89 3.52
C VAL A 243 9.64 9.51 4.80
N ILE A 244 8.34 9.40 5.06
CA ILE A 244 7.74 9.88 6.32
C ILE A 244 8.29 9.10 7.51
N GLN A 245 8.42 7.78 7.40
CA GLN A 245 9.02 6.95 8.44
C GLN A 245 10.51 7.31 8.65
N ALA A 246 11.27 7.50 7.59
CA ALA A 246 12.66 7.93 7.67
C ALA A 246 12.80 9.29 8.39
N ALA A 247 11.92 10.25 8.06
CA ALA A 247 11.89 11.57 8.72
C ALA A 247 11.53 11.45 10.21
N ALA A 248 10.59 10.57 10.57
CA ALA A 248 10.23 10.30 11.96
C ALA A 248 11.41 9.71 12.74
N ARG A 249 12.04 8.64 12.21
CA ARG A 249 13.22 8.00 12.83
C ARG A 249 14.40 8.97 13.00
N ALA A 250 14.67 9.80 11.99
CA ALA A 250 15.74 10.81 12.08
C ALA A 250 15.47 11.85 13.16
N ARG A 251 14.21 12.26 13.34
CA ARG A 251 13.78 13.22 14.36
C ARG A 251 13.90 12.64 15.76
N GLU A 252 13.44 11.40 15.96
CA GLU A 252 13.55 10.65 17.22
C GLU A 252 15.02 10.46 17.64
N ALA A 253 15.91 10.24 16.66
CA ALA A 253 17.35 10.14 16.89
C ALA A 253 18.03 11.48 17.19
N GLY A 254 17.33 12.61 17.18
CA GLY A 254 17.85 13.94 17.53
C GLY A 254 18.90 14.47 16.56
N LYS A 255 18.97 13.97 15.33
CA LYS A 255 20.07 14.27 14.38
C LYS A 255 19.91 15.60 13.64
N GLY A 256 18.83 16.35 13.85
CA GLY A 256 18.59 17.65 13.20
C GLY A 256 18.54 17.59 11.67
N VAL A 257 18.13 16.46 11.10
CA VAL A 257 18.08 16.23 9.65
C VAL A 257 16.72 16.57 9.07
N GLU A 258 16.73 17.26 7.94
CA GLU A 258 15.53 17.60 7.20
C GLU A 258 15.33 16.59 6.04
N ILE A 259 14.36 15.69 6.20
CA ILE A 259 13.98 14.71 5.17
C ILE A 259 12.61 15.09 4.65
N GLY A 260 12.47 15.18 3.33
CA GLY A 260 11.21 15.47 2.64
C GLY A 260 10.96 14.51 1.50
N TYR A 261 9.70 14.42 1.11
CA TYR A 261 9.24 13.68 -0.05
C TYR A 261 8.80 14.64 -1.15
N ALA A 262 9.13 14.32 -2.39
CA ALA A 262 8.63 15.01 -3.56
C ALA A 262 8.00 14.05 -4.55
N ALA A 263 6.70 14.22 -4.81
CA ALA A 263 6.03 13.57 -5.91
C ALA A 263 6.51 14.20 -7.23
N PRO A 264 6.94 13.40 -8.23
CA PRO A 264 7.44 13.94 -9.49
C PRO A 264 6.40 14.80 -10.22
N SER A 265 6.77 16.02 -10.58
CA SER A 265 5.91 16.98 -11.28
C SER A 265 5.47 16.50 -12.67
N GLY A 266 6.26 15.61 -13.31
CA GLY A 266 5.92 14.92 -14.56
C GLY A 266 4.89 13.78 -14.42
N GLY A 267 4.39 13.53 -13.21
CA GLY A 267 3.45 12.45 -12.87
C GLY A 267 4.10 11.39 -11.98
N ALA A 268 3.52 11.20 -10.80
CA ALA A 268 3.94 10.15 -9.87
C ALA A 268 3.24 8.82 -10.18
N HIS A 269 3.94 7.70 -10.02
CA HIS A 269 3.31 6.39 -9.99
C HIS A 269 2.40 6.29 -8.77
N LEU A 270 1.12 6.00 -8.99
CA LEU A 270 0.10 5.82 -7.97
C LEU A 270 -0.21 4.32 -7.83
N TRP A 271 -0.11 3.80 -6.62
CA TRP A 271 -0.42 2.42 -6.31
C TRP A 271 -1.55 2.33 -5.29
N PHE A 272 -2.27 1.20 -5.30
CA PHE A 272 -3.35 0.88 -4.37
C PHE A 272 -3.14 -0.51 -3.81
N ASP A 273 -3.25 -0.68 -2.51
CA ASP A 273 -3.31 -1.98 -1.87
C ASP A 273 -4.76 -2.36 -1.57
N MET A 274 -5.11 -3.60 -1.88
CA MET A 274 -6.48 -4.06 -1.97
C MET A 274 -6.79 -5.06 -0.86
N LEU A 275 -7.77 -4.77 0.01
CA LEU A 275 -8.37 -5.80 0.85
C LEU A 275 -9.11 -6.81 -0.04
N ALA A 276 -8.62 -8.02 -0.11
CA ALA A 276 -9.16 -9.08 -0.94
C ALA A 276 -9.32 -10.38 -0.17
N VAL A 277 -10.26 -11.22 -0.61
CA VAL A 277 -10.58 -12.51 0.00
C VAL A 277 -10.19 -13.62 -0.96
N PRO A 278 -9.26 -14.53 -0.59
CA PRO A 278 -8.92 -15.68 -1.41
C PRO A 278 -10.16 -16.54 -1.74
N ALA A 279 -10.16 -17.16 -2.91
CA ALA A 279 -11.26 -18.02 -3.34
C ALA A 279 -11.49 -19.20 -2.38
N ASP A 280 -10.40 -19.68 -1.77
CA ASP A 280 -10.34 -20.80 -0.81
C ASP A 280 -10.37 -20.37 0.67
N ALA A 281 -10.70 -19.10 0.96
CA ALA A 281 -10.73 -18.55 2.31
C ALA A 281 -11.58 -19.46 3.25
N PRO A 282 -11.01 -19.86 4.40
CA PRO A 282 -11.73 -20.71 5.37
C PRO A 282 -12.97 -20.04 5.97
N ASN A 283 -12.88 -18.73 6.27
CA ASN A 283 -13.89 -17.95 6.98
C ASN A 283 -14.31 -16.68 6.22
N PRO A 284 -14.90 -16.77 5.02
CA PRO A 284 -15.22 -15.59 4.20
C PRO A 284 -16.21 -14.63 4.87
N ALA A 285 -17.07 -15.14 5.76
CA ALA A 285 -17.99 -14.27 6.51
C ALA A 285 -17.26 -13.38 7.53
N ALA A 286 -16.26 -13.92 8.22
CA ALA A 286 -15.39 -13.14 9.12
C ALA A 286 -14.53 -12.13 8.33
N ALA A 287 -14.08 -12.52 7.13
CA ALA A 287 -13.35 -11.61 6.24
C ALA A 287 -14.21 -10.40 5.84
N MET A 288 -15.47 -10.60 5.42
CA MET A 288 -16.39 -9.51 5.11
C MET A 288 -16.62 -8.59 6.31
N ALA A 289 -16.82 -9.17 7.52
CA ALA A 289 -16.99 -8.40 8.74
C ALA A 289 -15.75 -7.56 9.08
N PHE A 290 -14.54 -8.09 8.86
CA PHE A 290 -13.31 -7.35 9.10
C PHE A 290 -13.11 -6.24 8.06
N ILE A 291 -13.37 -6.50 6.77
CA ILE A 291 -13.34 -5.46 5.73
C ILE A 291 -14.32 -4.34 6.08
N ASP A 292 -15.56 -4.69 6.45
CA ASP A 292 -16.57 -3.69 6.87
C ASP A 292 -16.09 -2.86 8.06
N PHE A 293 -15.49 -3.51 9.06
CA PHE A 293 -14.94 -2.84 10.23
C PHE A 293 -13.77 -1.91 9.89
N LEU A 294 -12.87 -2.33 9.00
CA LEU A 294 -11.76 -1.49 8.55
C LEU A 294 -12.25 -0.26 7.79
N LEU A 295 -13.28 -0.39 6.95
CA LEU A 295 -13.85 0.72 6.16
C LEU A 295 -14.64 1.75 6.99
N ARG A 296 -14.68 1.63 8.30
CA ARG A 296 -15.19 2.69 9.19
C ARG A 296 -14.21 3.86 9.23
N PRO A 297 -14.70 5.11 9.23
CA PRO A 297 -13.84 6.29 9.29
C PRO A 297 -12.83 6.26 10.44
N GLU A 298 -13.26 5.83 11.64
CA GLU A 298 -12.42 5.78 12.84
C GLU A 298 -11.32 4.71 12.73
N SER A 299 -11.60 3.58 12.06
CA SER A 299 -10.62 2.53 11.84
C SER A 299 -9.55 2.99 10.84
N MET A 300 -9.98 3.55 9.71
CA MET A 300 -9.07 4.08 8.70
C MET A 300 -8.27 5.28 9.19
N ALA A 301 -8.84 6.15 10.02
CA ALA A 301 -8.10 7.25 10.63
C ALA A 301 -6.99 6.74 11.56
N ALA A 302 -7.27 5.75 12.42
CA ALA A 302 -6.26 5.15 13.29
C ALA A 302 -5.13 4.51 12.48
N ILE A 303 -5.47 3.75 11.43
CA ILE A 303 -4.49 3.10 10.55
C ILE A 303 -3.61 4.16 9.86
N THR A 304 -4.20 5.15 9.17
CA THR A 304 -3.42 6.23 8.54
C THR A 304 -2.57 7.01 9.54
N GLY A 305 -3.12 7.24 10.74
CA GLY A 305 -2.39 7.90 11.84
C GLY A 305 -1.11 7.16 12.25
N THR A 306 -1.13 5.84 12.18
CA THR A 306 0.00 4.96 12.52
C THR A 306 0.94 4.75 11.34
N VAL A 307 0.41 4.29 10.18
CA VAL A 307 1.24 3.84 9.05
C VAL A 307 1.64 4.95 8.09
N ARG A 308 1.00 6.13 8.19
CA ARG A 308 1.31 7.33 7.39
C ARG A 308 1.08 7.20 5.89
N TYR A 309 0.23 6.26 5.48
CA TYR A 309 -0.30 6.18 4.13
C TYR A 309 -1.76 6.65 4.08
N PRO A 310 -2.19 7.33 3.01
CA PRO A 310 -3.58 7.73 2.84
C PRO A 310 -4.46 6.50 2.61
N ASN A 311 -5.69 6.56 3.09
CA ASN A 311 -6.71 5.55 2.86
C ASN A 311 -7.78 6.03 1.88
N ALA A 312 -8.66 5.14 1.46
CA ALA A 312 -9.72 5.45 0.49
C ALA A 312 -11.06 5.86 1.13
N VAL A 313 -11.08 6.19 2.43
CA VAL A 313 -12.28 6.62 3.16
C VAL A 313 -12.19 8.12 3.47
N PRO A 314 -12.76 9.03 2.64
CA PRO A 314 -12.63 10.48 2.83
C PRO A 314 -13.10 10.97 4.20
N ALA A 315 -14.14 10.34 4.78
CA ALA A 315 -14.67 10.67 6.08
C ALA A 315 -13.69 10.40 7.25
N SER A 316 -12.61 9.66 7.02
CA SER A 316 -11.55 9.45 8.00
C SER A 316 -10.63 10.67 8.16
N ARG A 317 -10.48 11.48 7.10
CA ARG A 317 -9.51 12.58 7.05
C ARG A 317 -9.73 13.64 8.16
N PRO A 318 -10.95 14.11 8.45
CA PRO A 318 -11.18 15.04 9.56
C PRO A 318 -10.84 14.49 10.95
N LEU A 319 -10.75 13.16 11.11
CA LEU A 319 -10.41 12.50 12.36
C LEU A 319 -8.89 12.38 12.60
N LEU A 320 -8.08 12.72 11.63
CA LEU A 320 -6.61 12.69 11.72
C LEU A 320 -6.08 13.91 12.47
N ALA A 321 -4.95 13.72 13.14
CA ALA A 321 -4.17 14.84 13.66
C ALA A 321 -3.78 15.78 12.49
N GLU A 322 -3.76 17.09 12.76
CA GLU A 322 -3.47 18.13 11.75
C GLU A 322 -2.19 17.86 10.94
N ALA A 323 -1.12 17.47 11.64
CA ALA A 323 0.17 17.13 11.03
C ALA A 323 0.13 15.93 10.05
N VAL A 324 -0.93 15.09 10.09
CA VAL A 324 -1.15 13.98 9.15
C VAL A 324 -2.16 14.37 8.09
N ARG A 325 -3.25 15.01 8.53
CA ARG A 325 -4.36 15.43 7.69
C ARG A 325 -3.94 16.37 6.57
N ASP A 326 -3.05 17.30 6.88
CA ASP A 326 -2.65 18.40 6.01
C ASP A 326 -1.25 18.23 5.40
N ASP A 327 -0.61 17.08 5.64
CA ASP A 327 0.67 16.72 5.03
C ASP A 327 0.46 16.38 3.53
N PRO A 328 1.01 17.19 2.60
CA PRO A 328 0.88 16.94 1.17
C PRO A 328 1.63 15.68 0.69
N THR A 329 2.51 15.13 1.51
CA THR A 329 3.18 13.85 1.25
C THR A 329 2.20 12.69 1.42
N ILE A 330 1.30 12.78 2.41
CA ILE A 330 0.26 11.77 2.67
C ILE A 330 -0.93 12.00 1.74
N TYR A 331 -1.42 13.25 1.66
CA TYR A 331 -2.56 13.63 0.85
C TYR A 331 -2.15 14.64 -0.22
N PRO A 332 -1.59 14.18 -1.36
CA PRO A 332 -1.15 15.06 -2.43
C PRO A 332 -2.29 15.96 -2.92
N PRO A 333 -1.99 17.21 -3.34
CA PRO A 333 -2.95 18.10 -3.95
C PRO A 333 -3.62 17.46 -5.18
N GLU A 334 -4.89 17.82 -5.44
CA GLU A 334 -5.65 17.24 -6.56
C GLU A 334 -4.95 17.42 -7.92
N ALA A 335 -4.29 18.55 -8.14
CA ALA A 335 -3.48 18.80 -9.32
C ALA A 335 -2.31 17.82 -9.51
N ALA A 336 -1.71 17.32 -8.42
CA ALA A 336 -0.69 16.29 -8.47
C ALA A 336 -1.30 14.91 -8.75
N LEU A 337 -2.44 14.59 -8.12
CA LEU A 337 -3.18 13.35 -8.38
C LEU A 337 -3.73 13.27 -9.81
N ALA A 338 -4.11 14.40 -10.40
CA ALA A 338 -4.56 14.45 -11.80
C ALA A 338 -3.47 14.05 -12.80
N ARG A 339 -2.19 14.30 -12.47
CA ARG A 339 -1.03 13.90 -13.28
C ARG A 339 -0.49 12.51 -12.92
N ALA A 340 -0.91 11.96 -11.78
CA ALA A 340 -0.46 10.64 -11.33
C ALA A 340 -1.02 9.55 -12.25
N PHE A 341 -0.19 8.54 -12.52
CA PHE A 341 -0.56 7.41 -13.33
C PHE A 341 -0.58 6.11 -12.52
N VAL A 342 -1.45 5.19 -12.92
CA VAL A 342 -1.43 3.81 -12.47
C VAL A 342 -0.86 3.00 -13.63
N PRO A 343 0.26 2.27 -13.44
CA PRO A 343 0.81 1.45 -14.52
C PRO A 343 -0.18 0.33 -14.83
N GLY A 344 -0.47 0.09 -16.10
CA GLY A 344 -1.30 -1.04 -16.48
C GLY A 344 -0.63 -2.38 -16.17
N THR A 345 -1.41 -3.45 -16.14
CA THR A 345 -0.87 -4.81 -15.97
C THR A 345 -0.13 -5.22 -17.25
N PRO A 346 1.19 -5.42 -17.20
CA PRO A 346 1.96 -5.79 -18.39
C PRO A 346 1.60 -7.21 -18.84
N SER A 347 1.77 -7.47 -20.14
CA SER A 347 1.67 -8.85 -20.66
C SER A 347 2.77 -9.74 -20.04
N GLN A 348 2.54 -11.04 -19.99
CA GLN A 348 3.54 -11.99 -19.49
C GLN A 348 4.90 -11.90 -20.23
N ALA A 349 4.87 -11.56 -21.52
CA ALA A 349 6.10 -11.33 -22.29
C ALA A 349 6.83 -10.06 -21.84
N ALA A 350 6.10 -8.98 -21.58
CA ALA A 350 6.64 -7.73 -21.04
C ALA A 350 7.18 -7.92 -19.61
N GLU A 351 6.50 -8.67 -18.76
CA GLU A 351 7.00 -9.00 -17.43
C GLU A 351 8.34 -9.73 -17.48
N ARG A 352 8.45 -10.77 -18.30
CA ARG A 352 9.72 -11.47 -18.50
C ARG A 352 10.83 -10.55 -19.02
N ALA A 353 10.50 -9.62 -19.91
CA ALA A 353 11.46 -8.64 -20.42
C ALA A 353 11.91 -7.67 -19.32
N ARG A 354 10.97 -7.15 -18.52
CA ARG A 354 11.25 -6.27 -17.37
C ARG A 354 12.08 -6.97 -16.29
N THR A 355 11.78 -8.23 -15.98
CA THR A 355 12.57 -9.05 -15.04
C THR A 355 14.01 -9.22 -15.51
N ARG A 356 14.23 -9.49 -16.81
CA ARG A 356 15.60 -9.60 -17.38
C ARG A 356 16.33 -8.26 -17.35
N LEU A 357 15.65 -7.17 -17.70
CA LEU A 357 16.19 -5.81 -17.59
C LEU A 357 16.64 -5.52 -16.15
N TRP A 358 15.75 -5.77 -15.17
CA TRP A 358 16.04 -5.52 -13.78
C TRP A 358 17.22 -6.34 -13.26
N SER A 359 17.28 -7.62 -13.63
CA SER A 359 18.40 -8.49 -13.28
C SER A 359 19.74 -7.96 -13.82
N ARG A 360 19.77 -7.47 -15.07
CA ARG A 360 20.98 -6.84 -15.65
C ARG A 360 21.37 -5.55 -14.93
N PHE A 361 20.38 -4.69 -14.64
CA PHE A 361 20.60 -3.45 -13.88
C PHE A 361 21.17 -3.73 -12.48
N ARG A 362 20.64 -4.70 -11.76
CA ARG A 362 21.16 -5.06 -10.42
C ARG A 362 22.57 -5.67 -10.48
N ALA A 363 22.87 -6.44 -11.50
CA ALA A 363 24.17 -7.09 -11.67
C ALA A 363 25.27 -6.16 -12.21
N SER A 364 24.92 -5.03 -12.82
CA SER A 364 25.88 -4.06 -13.33
C SER A 364 26.60 -3.32 -12.19
N ARG A 365 27.84 -2.87 -12.44
CA ARG A 365 28.68 -2.15 -11.47
C ARG A 365 28.87 -0.71 -11.89
#